data_31a582aefd7618221ec21b495c2ad7af
#
_entry.id   31a582aefd7618221ec21b495c2ad7af
#
_cell.length_a   1.000
_cell.length_b   1.000
_cell.length_c   1.000
_cell.angle_alpha   90.00
_cell.angle_beta   90.00
_cell.angle_gamma   90.00
#
_symmetry.space_group_name_H-M   'P 1'
#
loop_
_entity.id
_entity.type
_entity.pdbx_description
1 polymer ?
#
loop_
_entity_poly.entity_id
_entity_poly.type
_entity_poly.pdbx_seq_one_letter_code
_entity_poly.pdbx_strand_id
1 'polypeptide(L)'
;MMQIRTDRLLLRPIAAEDWLAVREIWAELAPLPMAQYDKPHNTDPADVEARVARWADFTRRGTAHMFFAVCLDGQMIGYFAFNQRENGHEIGYSFHPAHHGKGYAKEALTALLAHLQENGFTRFSAGTELNNTPSVRLLTSLGFRLTGTEKVSFYKDADGQDIVFDGGIFEL
;
A
#
# COMPACT_ATOMS: atom_id res chain seq x y z
N MET A 1 11.63 -0.33 -19.09
CA MET A 1 10.97 0.17 -17.86
C MET A 1 9.89 -0.85 -17.49
N MET A 2 9.85 -1.32 -16.24
CA MET A 2 8.94 -2.39 -15.82
C MET A 2 7.49 -1.94 -15.96
N GLN A 3 6.68 -2.74 -16.65
CA GLN A 3 5.23 -2.62 -16.69
C GLN A 3 4.63 -4.02 -16.59
N ILE A 4 3.65 -4.19 -15.72
CA ILE A 4 2.92 -5.44 -15.54
C ILE A 4 1.49 -5.19 -15.98
N ARG A 5 1.01 -5.97 -16.95
CA ARG A 5 -0.39 -5.94 -17.41
C ARG A 5 -1.13 -7.14 -16.86
N THR A 6 -2.32 -6.89 -16.37
CA THR A 6 -3.28 -7.92 -15.99
C THR A 6 -4.49 -7.84 -16.92
N ASP A 7 -5.55 -8.56 -16.63
CA ASP A 7 -6.79 -8.51 -17.43
C ASP A 7 -7.42 -7.10 -17.44
N ARG A 8 -7.33 -6.36 -16.33
CA ARG A 8 -7.98 -5.06 -16.17
C ARG A 8 -7.03 -3.91 -15.84
N LEU A 9 -5.81 -4.22 -15.39
CA LEU A 9 -4.94 -3.23 -14.76
C LEU A 9 -3.59 -3.12 -15.46
N LEU A 10 -2.98 -1.95 -15.28
CA LEU A 10 -1.57 -1.71 -15.59
C LEU A 10 -0.85 -1.29 -14.31
N LEU A 11 0.17 -2.05 -13.91
CA LEU A 11 1.11 -1.64 -12.87
C LEU A 11 2.37 -1.09 -13.53
N ARG A 12 2.84 0.04 -13.03
CA ARG A 12 4.07 0.69 -13.49
C ARG A 12 4.81 1.35 -12.33
N PRO A 13 6.11 1.65 -12.46
CA PRO A 13 6.77 2.53 -11.50
C PRO A 13 5.98 3.81 -11.31
N ILE A 14 5.92 4.29 -10.06
CA ILE A 14 5.30 5.57 -9.76
C ILE A 14 6.10 6.71 -10.43
N ALA A 15 5.41 7.71 -10.93
CA ALA A 15 5.99 8.92 -11.52
C ALA A 15 5.72 10.14 -10.62
N ALA A 16 6.51 11.19 -10.78
CA ALA A 16 6.34 12.40 -9.96
C ALA A 16 4.94 13.03 -10.17
N GLU A 17 4.40 12.94 -11.36
CA GLU A 17 3.09 13.46 -11.76
C GLU A 17 1.91 12.75 -11.08
N ASP A 18 2.13 11.56 -10.53
CA ASP A 18 1.10 10.79 -9.82
C ASP A 18 0.69 11.40 -8.47
N TRP A 19 1.35 12.46 -8.02
CA TRP A 19 1.09 13.08 -6.73
C TRP A 19 -0.37 13.54 -6.55
N LEU A 20 -1.03 13.99 -7.62
CA LEU A 20 -2.44 14.38 -7.58
C LEU A 20 -3.33 13.18 -7.22
N ALA A 21 -3.11 12.02 -7.86
CA ALA A 21 -3.85 10.80 -7.57
C ALA A 21 -3.56 10.27 -6.17
N VAL A 22 -2.31 10.31 -5.72
CA VAL A 22 -1.94 9.93 -4.34
C VAL A 22 -2.66 10.81 -3.32
N ARG A 23 -2.65 12.14 -3.55
CA ARG A 23 -3.33 13.11 -2.69
C ARG A 23 -4.84 12.83 -2.62
N GLU A 24 -5.47 12.58 -3.77
CA GLU A 24 -6.88 12.26 -3.86
C GLU A 24 -7.22 10.98 -3.09
N ILE A 25 -6.43 9.91 -3.28
CA ILE A 25 -6.60 8.64 -2.54
C ILE A 25 -6.59 8.90 -1.03
N TRP A 26 -5.64 9.67 -0.52
CA TRP A 26 -5.54 9.96 0.91
C TRP A 26 -6.68 10.85 1.41
N ALA A 27 -7.07 11.85 0.64
CA ALA A 27 -8.18 12.75 0.99
C ALA A 27 -9.52 11.99 1.06
N GLU A 28 -9.75 11.06 0.14
CA GLU A 28 -10.98 10.24 0.10
C GLU A 28 -10.99 9.14 1.17
N LEU A 29 -9.82 8.64 1.58
CA LEU A 29 -9.71 7.67 2.67
C LEU A 29 -9.88 8.31 4.04
N ALA A 30 -9.39 9.52 4.25
CA ALA A 30 -9.31 10.17 5.56
C ALA A 30 -10.64 10.22 6.35
N PRO A 31 -11.81 10.50 5.74
CA PRO A 31 -13.08 10.55 6.47
C PRO A 31 -13.69 9.17 6.74
N LEU A 32 -13.13 8.10 6.21
CA LEU A 32 -13.71 6.76 6.33
C LEU A 32 -13.34 6.09 7.66
N PRO A 33 -14.22 5.24 8.22
CA PRO A 33 -13.92 4.52 9.47
C PRO A 33 -12.61 3.72 9.44
N MET A 34 -12.21 3.23 8.26
CA MET A 34 -10.98 2.47 8.10
C MET A 34 -9.70 3.30 8.22
N ALA A 35 -9.79 4.64 8.14
CA ALA A 35 -8.64 5.51 8.28
C ALA A 35 -7.96 5.39 9.65
N GLN A 36 -8.70 5.01 10.69
CA GLN A 36 -8.16 4.79 12.04
C GLN A 36 -7.11 3.68 12.11
N TYR A 37 -7.07 2.79 11.14
CA TYR A 37 -6.14 1.65 11.08
C TYR A 37 -4.81 1.98 10.42
N ASP A 38 -4.60 3.21 9.97
CA ASP A 38 -3.36 3.65 9.35
C ASP A 38 -2.94 5.03 9.87
N LYS A 39 -1.70 5.38 9.62
CA LYS A 39 -1.17 6.71 9.97
C LYS A 39 -1.93 7.79 9.23
N PRO A 40 -2.19 8.94 9.87
CA PRO A 40 -2.75 10.08 9.16
C PRO A 40 -1.79 10.55 8.06
N HIS A 41 -2.34 10.80 6.88
CA HIS A 41 -1.59 11.34 5.76
C HIS A 41 -1.79 12.85 5.65
N ASN A 42 -0.70 13.59 5.54
CA ASN A 42 -0.76 15.00 5.19
C ASN A 42 -1.14 15.14 3.71
N THR A 43 -2.21 15.87 3.43
CA THR A 43 -2.73 16.12 2.08
C THR A 43 -2.41 17.52 1.56
N ASP A 44 -1.50 18.24 2.21
CA ASP A 44 -0.97 19.50 1.68
C ASP A 44 -0.33 19.27 0.31
N PRO A 45 -0.71 20.02 -0.73
CA PRO A 45 -0.25 19.78 -2.09
C PRO A 45 1.28 19.77 -2.23
N ALA A 46 1.98 20.72 -1.61
CA ALA A 46 3.43 20.83 -1.73
C ALA A 46 4.15 19.66 -1.06
N ASP A 47 3.64 19.20 0.09
CA ASP A 47 4.19 18.05 0.82
C ASP A 47 3.98 16.74 0.05
N VAL A 48 2.79 16.53 -0.54
CA VAL A 48 2.48 15.33 -1.32
C VAL A 48 3.31 15.31 -2.60
N GLU A 49 3.38 16.42 -3.34
CA GLU A 49 4.19 16.54 -4.54
C GLU A 49 5.66 16.19 -4.26
N ALA A 50 6.26 16.82 -3.25
CA ALA A 50 7.63 16.54 -2.86
C ALA A 50 7.87 15.10 -2.43
N ARG A 51 6.89 14.49 -1.76
CA ARG A 51 6.95 13.09 -1.31
C ARG A 51 6.90 12.13 -2.48
N VAL A 52 5.95 12.31 -3.40
CA VAL A 52 5.80 11.42 -4.56
C VAL A 52 6.98 11.57 -5.52
N ALA A 53 7.52 12.77 -5.70
CA ALA A 53 8.75 12.97 -6.45
C ALA A 53 9.93 12.17 -5.87
N ARG A 54 10.08 12.13 -4.53
CA ARG A 54 11.08 11.26 -3.88
C ARG A 54 10.80 9.78 -4.10
N TRP A 55 9.55 9.33 -4.05
CA TRP A 55 9.19 7.93 -4.33
C TRP A 55 9.55 7.54 -5.76
N ALA A 56 9.27 8.41 -6.73
CA ALA A 56 9.65 8.19 -8.13
C ALA A 56 11.17 8.08 -8.29
N ASP A 57 11.93 8.94 -7.60
CA ASP A 57 13.39 8.91 -7.64
C ASP A 57 13.95 7.62 -7.00
N PHE A 58 13.46 7.21 -5.84
CA PHE A 58 13.84 5.95 -5.19
C PHE A 58 13.56 4.74 -6.11
N THR A 59 12.38 4.71 -6.70
CA THR A 59 11.97 3.63 -7.59
C THR A 59 12.85 3.57 -8.85
N ARG A 60 13.16 4.71 -9.43
CA ARG A 60 14.03 4.83 -10.61
C ARG A 60 15.46 4.36 -10.33
N ARG A 61 15.98 4.63 -9.15
CA ARG A 61 17.32 4.21 -8.73
C ARG A 61 17.39 2.74 -8.33
N GLY A 62 16.25 2.06 -8.17
CA GLY A 62 16.21 0.69 -7.68
C GLY A 62 16.76 0.56 -6.25
N THR A 63 16.46 1.53 -5.39
CA THR A 63 16.91 1.54 -3.99
C THR A 63 16.10 0.57 -3.13
N ALA A 64 16.36 0.59 -1.82
CA ALA A 64 15.61 -0.19 -0.82
C ALA A 64 14.11 0.15 -0.74
N HIS A 65 13.66 1.18 -1.46
CA HIS A 65 12.26 1.62 -1.51
C HIS A 65 11.81 1.76 -2.96
N MET A 66 10.76 1.04 -3.31
CA MET A 66 10.14 1.09 -4.65
C MET A 66 8.65 1.29 -4.53
N PHE A 67 8.07 2.03 -5.47
CA PHE A 67 6.64 2.33 -5.47
C PHE A 67 6.05 2.05 -6.86
N PHE A 68 4.90 1.42 -6.89
CA PHE A 68 4.22 1.00 -8.11
C PHE A 68 2.81 1.56 -8.16
N ALA A 69 2.52 2.35 -9.17
CA ALA A 69 1.17 2.82 -9.45
C ALA A 69 0.34 1.69 -10.06
N VAL A 70 -0.91 1.57 -9.64
CA VAL A 70 -1.92 0.67 -10.20
C VAL A 70 -2.92 1.52 -10.97
N CYS A 71 -3.04 1.26 -12.27
CA CYS A 71 -3.88 2.05 -13.17
C CYS A 71 -5.01 1.18 -13.76
N LEU A 72 -6.20 1.76 -13.83
CA LEU A 72 -7.38 1.24 -14.51
C LEU A 72 -7.78 2.26 -15.60
N ASP A 73 -7.88 1.84 -16.85
CA ASP A 73 -8.23 2.70 -17.99
C ASP A 73 -7.42 4.02 -18.05
N GLY A 74 -6.12 3.92 -17.72
CA GLY A 74 -5.19 5.06 -17.74
C GLY A 74 -5.22 5.93 -16.47
N GLN A 75 -6.13 5.71 -15.54
CA GLN A 75 -6.21 6.44 -14.27
C GLN A 75 -5.58 5.64 -13.13
N MET A 76 -4.76 6.28 -12.31
CA MET A 76 -4.21 5.66 -11.12
C MET A 76 -5.30 5.50 -10.06
N ILE A 77 -5.55 4.26 -9.63
CA ILE A 77 -6.57 3.91 -8.63
C ILE A 77 -5.98 3.46 -7.29
N GLY A 78 -4.68 3.24 -7.23
CA GLY A 78 -3.98 2.81 -6.04
C GLY A 78 -2.48 2.70 -6.27
N TYR A 79 -1.75 2.32 -5.23
CA TYR A 79 -0.32 2.07 -5.31
C TYR A 79 0.14 1.02 -4.31
N PHE A 80 1.29 0.43 -4.60
CA PHE A 80 2.06 -0.40 -3.68
C PHE A 80 3.37 0.29 -3.31
N ALA A 81 3.73 0.18 -2.04
CA ALA A 81 5.07 0.47 -1.53
C ALA A 81 5.78 -0.85 -1.28
N PHE A 82 7.01 -0.96 -1.71
CA PHE A 82 7.85 -2.14 -1.55
C PHE A 82 9.16 -1.72 -0.88
N ASN A 83 9.29 -2.05 0.39
CA ASN A 83 10.35 -1.56 1.25
C ASN A 83 11.23 -2.68 1.75
N GLN A 84 12.54 -2.59 1.53
CA GLN A 84 13.50 -3.53 2.08
C GLN A 84 13.49 -3.49 3.61
N ARG A 85 13.52 -4.67 4.23
CA ARG A 85 13.66 -4.89 5.66
C ARG A 85 14.81 -5.87 5.90
N GLU A 86 15.17 -6.09 7.16
CA GLU A 86 16.27 -6.98 7.53
C GLU A 86 16.10 -8.40 6.95
N ASN A 87 14.88 -8.92 6.98
CA ASN A 87 14.57 -10.30 6.59
C ASN A 87 13.71 -10.43 5.33
N GLY A 88 13.74 -9.46 4.41
CA GLY A 88 12.93 -9.49 3.19
C GLY A 88 12.39 -8.12 2.82
N HIS A 89 11.16 -8.09 2.31
CA HIS A 89 10.55 -6.85 1.85
C HIS A 89 9.13 -6.72 2.38
N GLU A 90 8.83 -5.54 2.91
CA GLU A 90 7.50 -5.19 3.37
C GLU A 90 6.71 -4.52 2.25
N ILE A 91 5.47 -4.96 2.07
CA ILE A 91 4.53 -4.42 1.11
C ILE A 91 3.48 -3.60 1.85
N GLY A 92 3.37 -2.34 1.49
CA GLY A 92 2.27 -1.47 1.84
C GLY A 92 1.41 -1.15 0.63
N TYR A 93 0.16 -0.79 0.82
CA TYR A 93 -0.73 -0.43 -0.27
C TYR A 93 -1.83 0.52 0.17
N SER A 94 -2.31 1.29 -0.80
CA SER A 94 -3.47 2.16 -0.63
C SER A 94 -4.23 2.25 -1.95
N PHE A 95 -5.57 2.19 -1.88
CA PHE A 95 -6.45 2.25 -3.04
C PHE A 95 -7.56 3.25 -2.81
N HIS A 96 -7.93 3.96 -3.86
CA HIS A 96 -9.04 4.90 -3.85
C HIS A 96 -10.34 4.18 -3.47
N PRO A 97 -11.15 4.71 -2.51
CA PRO A 97 -12.34 4.03 -2.00
C PRO A 97 -13.37 3.66 -3.07
N ALA A 98 -13.52 4.48 -4.12
CA ALA A 98 -14.44 4.20 -5.23
C ALA A 98 -14.13 2.89 -5.98
N HIS A 99 -12.93 2.34 -5.77
CA HIS A 99 -12.47 1.11 -6.42
C HIS A 99 -12.35 -0.08 -5.44
N HIS A 100 -12.77 0.09 -4.18
CA HIS A 100 -12.81 -1.00 -3.21
C HIS A 100 -13.87 -2.05 -3.56
N GLY A 101 -13.67 -3.28 -3.09
CA GLY A 101 -14.64 -4.37 -3.22
C GLY A 101 -14.78 -4.95 -4.64
N LYS A 102 -13.95 -4.54 -5.59
CA LYS A 102 -14.01 -4.96 -7.00
C LYS A 102 -12.88 -5.95 -7.40
N GLY A 103 -12.06 -6.36 -6.44
CA GLY A 103 -10.97 -7.32 -6.66
C GLY A 103 -9.70 -6.73 -7.25
N TYR A 104 -9.60 -5.42 -7.46
CA TYR A 104 -8.43 -4.79 -8.09
C TYR A 104 -7.16 -4.94 -7.26
N ALA A 105 -7.22 -4.75 -5.94
CA ALA A 105 -6.06 -4.92 -5.08
C ALA A 105 -5.51 -6.35 -5.13
N LYS A 106 -6.39 -7.37 -5.14
CA LYS A 106 -5.99 -8.77 -5.24
C LYS A 106 -5.35 -9.07 -6.59
N GLU A 107 -5.97 -8.65 -7.69
CA GLU A 107 -5.45 -8.82 -9.04
C GLU A 107 -4.06 -8.19 -9.20
N ALA A 108 -3.94 -6.93 -8.76
CA ALA A 108 -2.69 -6.19 -8.86
C ALA A 108 -1.58 -6.80 -7.98
N LEU A 109 -1.88 -7.16 -6.72
CA LEU A 109 -0.88 -7.72 -5.82
C LEU A 109 -0.45 -9.12 -6.25
N THR A 110 -1.36 -9.95 -6.78
CA THR A 110 -1.01 -11.24 -7.37
C THR A 110 0.04 -11.07 -8.48
N ALA A 111 -0.22 -10.16 -9.42
CA ALA A 111 0.68 -9.92 -10.54
C ALA A 111 2.03 -9.32 -10.09
N LEU A 112 2.00 -8.40 -9.12
CA LEU A 112 3.22 -7.79 -8.57
C LEU A 112 4.07 -8.84 -7.86
N LEU A 113 3.49 -9.68 -7.00
CA LEU A 113 4.21 -10.74 -6.28
C LEU A 113 4.85 -11.73 -7.26
N ALA A 114 4.13 -12.19 -8.28
CA ALA A 114 4.68 -13.08 -9.30
C ALA A 114 5.90 -12.45 -9.99
N HIS A 115 5.77 -11.19 -10.43
CA HIS A 115 6.88 -10.47 -11.05
C HIS A 115 8.08 -10.31 -10.11
N LEU A 116 7.87 -9.97 -8.86
CA LEU A 116 8.93 -9.82 -7.88
C LEU A 116 9.64 -11.17 -7.62
N GLN A 117 8.88 -12.26 -7.50
CA GLN A 117 9.42 -13.61 -7.32
C GLN A 117 10.28 -14.06 -8.52
N GLU A 118 9.83 -13.79 -9.74
CA GLU A 118 10.60 -14.03 -10.98
C GLU A 118 11.93 -13.24 -11.01
N ASN A 119 11.98 -12.10 -10.32
CA ASN A 119 13.17 -11.26 -10.19
C ASN A 119 13.99 -11.55 -8.91
N GLY A 120 13.74 -12.67 -8.23
CA GLY A 120 14.55 -13.18 -7.13
C GLY A 120 14.17 -12.68 -5.75
N PHE A 121 13.06 -11.95 -5.60
CA PHE A 121 12.52 -11.58 -4.29
C PHE A 121 11.70 -12.74 -3.72
N THR A 122 12.05 -13.23 -2.53
CA THR A 122 11.48 -14.49 -2.01
C THR A 122 10.80 -14.36 -0.66
N ARG A 123 10.96 -13.25 0.03
CA ARG A 123 10.40 -13.02 1.37
C ARG A 123 9.62 -11.72 1.40
N PHE A 124 8.33 -11.82 1.66
CA PHE A 124 7.43 -10.69 1.73
C PHE A 124 6.73 -10.65 3.09
N SER A 125 6.57 -9.44 3.61
CA SER A 125 5.76 -9.18 4.78
C SER A 125 4.77 -8.04 4.50
N ALA A 126 3.70 -7.99 5.28
CA ALA A 126 2.76 -6.89 5.29
C ALA A 126 2.18 -6.72 6.69
N GLY A 127 2.02 -5.49 7.13
CA GLY A 127 1.37 -5.15 8.39
C GLY A 127 -0.04 -4.63 8.15
N THR A 128 -1.00 -5.09 8.93
CA THR A 128 -2.35 -4.52 8.98
C THR A 128 -3.00 -4.79 10.33
N GLU A 129 -3.84 -3.88 10.80
CA GLU A 129 -4.62 -4.14 12.01
C GLU A 129 -5.60 -5.29 11.77
N LEU A 130 -5.73 -6.15 12.79
CA LEU A 130 -6.58 -7.35 12.69
C LEU A 130 -8.06 -7.01 12.53
N ASN A 131 -8.49 -5.81 12.93
CA ASN A 131 -9.84 -5.30 12.69
C ASN A 131 -10.07 -4.80 11.27
N ASN A 132 -9.00 -4.57 10.49
CA ASN A 132 -9.11 -4.20 9.08
C ASN A 132 -9.39 -5.43 8.23
N THR A 133 -10.63 -5.92 8.33
CA THR A 133 -11.08 -7.16 7.70
C THR A 133 -10.79 -7.24 6.19
N PRO A 134 -11.00 -6.19 5.38
CA PRO A 134 -10.67 -6.24 3.96
C PRO A 134 -9.19 -6.49 3.69
N SER A 135 -8.30 -5.87 4.45
CA SER A 135 -6.85 -6.04 4.32
C SER A 135 -6.42 -7.44 4.76
N VAL A 136 -6.92 -7.92 5.90
CA VAL A 136 -6.66 -9.29 6.39
C VAL A 136 -7.10 -10.33 5.36
N ARG A 137 -8.31 -10.17 4.78
CA ARG A 137 -8.82 -11.07 3.73
C ARG A 137 -7.97 -11.04 2.47
N LEU A 138 -7.52 -9.86 2.04
CA LEU A 138 -6.64 -9.72 0.89
C LEU A 138 -5.35 -10.52 1.12
N LEU A 139 -4.65 -10.28 2.21
CA LEU A 139 -3.38 -10.93 2.52
C LEU A 139 -3.53 -12.45 2.65
N THR A 140 -4.52 -12.93 3.41
CA THR A 140 -4.76 -14.37 3.58
C THR A 140 -5.14 -15.06 2.27
N SER A 141 -5.91 -14.39 1.40
CA SER A 141 -6.28 -14.93 0.08
C SER A 141 -5.11 -15.10 -0.87
N LEU A 142 -3.98 -14.43 -0.61
CA LEU A 142 -2.73 -14.50 -1.36
C LEU A 142 -1.69 -15.43 -0.71
N GLY A 143 -2.07 -16.11 0.37
CA GLY A 143 -1.20 -17.07 1.06
C GLY A 143 -0.37 -16.49 2.19
N PHE A 144 -0.49 -15.20 2.48
CA PHE A 144 0.16 -14.62 3.66
C PHE A 144 -0.41 -15.24 4.93
N ARG A 145 0.45 -15.51 5.91
CA ARG A 145 0.10 -16.08 7.20
C ARG A 145 0.43 -15.10 8.31
N LEU A 146 -0.44 -15.00 9.30
CA LEU A 146 -0.18 -14.24 10.52
C LEU A 146 0.96 -14.89 11.30
N THR A 147 2.05 -14.18 11.50
CA THR A 147 3.25 -14.69 12.21
C THR A 147 3.51 -13.97 13.52
N GLY A 148 2.88 -12.82 13.75
CA GLY A 148 3.02 -12.06 14.97
C GLY A 148 1.98 -10.96 15.10
N THR A 149 1.89 -10.39 16.29
CA THR A 149 1.04 -9.25 16.59
C THR A 149 1.81 -8.22 17.41
N GLU A 150 1.45 -6.95 17.22
CA GLU A 150 1.97 -5.83 18.01
C GLU A 150 0.86 -4.84 18.34
N LYS A 151 1.01 -4.09 19.42
CA LYS A 151 0.09 -2.98 19.73
C LYS A 151 0.46 -1.78 18.89
N VAL A 152 -0.53 -1.24 18.17
CA VAL A 152 -0.37 -0.04 17.34
C VAL A 152 -1.40 1.01 17.73
N SER A 153 -1.01 2.27 17.65
CA SER A 153 -1.89 3.41 17.85
C SER A 153 -1.47 4.55 16.92
N PHE A 154 -2.43 5.10 16.20
CA PHE A 154 -2.20 6.22 15.28
C PHE A 154 -3.02 7.45 15.65
N TYR A 155 -4.04 7.29 16.49
CA TYR A 155 -5.00 8.33 16.86
C TYR A 155 -5.29 8.31 18.35
N LYS A 156 -5.81 9.43 18.84
CA LYS A 156 -6.32 9.60 20.20
C LYS A 156 -7.83 9.77 20.16
N ASP A 157 -8.50 9.32 21.22
CA ASP A 157 -9.91 9.56 21.43
C ASP A 157 -10.20 11.00 21.89
N ALA A 158 -11.48 11.31 22.18
CA ALA A 158 -11.92 12.61 22.64
C ALA A 158 -11.33 13.02 24.00
N ASP A 159 -10.91 12.05 24.82
CA ASP A 159 -10.31 12.25 26.13
C ASP A 159 -8.77 12.30 26.06
N GLY A 160 -8.19 12.24 24.86
CA GLY A 160 -6.75 12.28 24.61
C GLY A 160 -6.04 10.96 24.88
N GLN A 161 -6.76 9.85 25.08
CA GLN A 161 -6.19 8.52 25.25
C GLN A 161 -5.86 7.89 23.90
N ASP A 162 -4.80 7.08 23.86
CA ASP A 162 -4.42 6.37 22.65
C ASP A 162 -5.48 5.32 22.26
N ILE A 163 -5.94 5.38 21.01
CA ILE A 163 -6.78 4.33 20.44
C ILE A 163 -5.83 3.20 20.01
N VAL A 164 -5.83 2.10 20.75
CA VAL A 164 -4.90 0.99 20.54
C VAL A 164 -5.56 -0.17 19.81
N PHE A 165 -4.91 -0.67 18.78
CA PHE A 165 -5.32 -1.85 18.01
C PHE A 165 -4.26 -2.95 18.06
N ASP A 166 -4.68 -4.17 17.75
CA ASP A 166 -3.78 -5.28 17.48
C ASP A 166 -3.39 -5.27 16.00
N GLY A 167 -2.16 -4.86 15.72
CA GLY A 167 -1.54 -4.95 14.41
C GLY A 167 -1.04 -6.37 14.16
N GLY A 168 -1.42 -6.95 13.03
CA GLY A 168 -0.92 -8.25 12.56
C GLY A 168 0.28 -8.10 11.67
N ILE A 169 1.27 -8.97 11.85
CA ILE A 169 2.41 -9.16 10.96
C ILE A 169 2.12 -10.39 10.11
N PHE A 170 2.03 -10.20 8.81
CA PHE A 170 1.74 -11.27 7.84
C PHE A 170 2.97 -11.52 6.98
N GLU A 171 3.30 -12.79 6.73
CA GLU A 171 4.46 -13.21 5.93
C GLU A 171 4.05 -14.22 4.85
N LEU A 172 4.71 -14.12 3.70
CA LEU A 172 4.58 -14.99 2.54
C LEU A 172 5.94 -15.55 2.15
#